data_eb8d7be23a3e20361b11aca834f25230
#
_entry.id   eb8d7be23a3e20361b11aca834f25230
#
_cell.length_a   1.000
_cell.length_b   1.000
_cell.length_c   1.000
_cell.angle_alpha   90.00
_cell.angle_beta   90.00
_cell.angle_gamma   90.00
#
_symmetry.space_group_name_H-M   'P 1'
#
loop_
_entity.id
_entity.type
_entity.pdbx_description
1 polymer ?
#
loop_
_entity_poly.entity_id
_entity_poly.type
_entity_poly.pdbx_seq_one_letter_code
_entity_poly.pdbx_strand_id
1 'polypeptide(L)'
;MVRIALLGLAGGLAAVVVFPRRTRRQLLRCGLGGLTATVLLLGPALATYDVTAFREPRYEGALEYAPALIGDVRTGLDRLRTLRAEMVRIGRNLDRAYAALATPVGEIDGNGTVRVLHISDIHLNPAGFDLAERLADQFDVAAVVDTGDMGTWGLPREPQVAANIGRFEVPYLFVKGNHDDADMVKAVAANDNARVLDSGGTEVAGIRFYGVADPTFTPGKGSQVEE
;
A
#
# COMPACT_ATOMS: atom_id res chain seq x y z
N MET A 1 26.27 -19.91 -14.65
CA MET A 1 27.17 -20.62 -15.57
C MET A 1 27.88 -21.79 -14.88
N VAL A 2 28.65 -21.62 -13.80
CA VAL A 2 29.41 -22.71 -13.13
C VAL A 2 28.50 -23.86 -12.63
N ARG A 3 27.32 -23.57 -12.06
CA ARG A 3 26.40 -24.63 -11.57
C ARG A 3 25.77 -25.50 -12.66
N ILE A 4 25.57 -24.96 -13.87
CA ILE A 4 25.01 -25.70 -15.02
C ILE A 4 26.09 -26.62 -15.60
N ALA A 5 27.34 -26.18 -15.66
CA ALA A 5 28.48 -27.03 -16.05
C ALA A 5 28.67 -28.19 -15.06
N LEU A 6 28.47 -27.96 -13.75
CA LEU A 6 28.52 -28.99 -12.72
C LEU A 6 27.39 -30.02 -12.86
N LEU A 7 26.19 -29.64 -13.22
CA LEU A 7 25.08 -30.56 -13.48
C LEU A 7 25.33 -31.43 -14.72
N GLY A 8 25.89 -30.86 -15.79
CA GLY A 8 26.29 -31.60 -17.00
C GLY A 8 27.41 -32.61 -16.71
N LEU A 9 28.38 -32.23 -15.88
CA LEU A 9 29.44 -33.13 -15.41
C LEU A 9 28.90 -34.26 -14.52
N ALA A 10 27.97 -33.96 -13.61
CA ALA A 10 27.34 -34.96 -12.76
C ALA A 10 26.52 -35.98 -13.57
N GLY A 11 25.79 -35.56 -14.59
CA GLY A 11 25.09 -36.43 -15.52
C GLY A 11 26.03 -37.34 -16.32
N GLY A 12 27.19 -36.80 -16.75
CA GLY A 12 28.24 -37.57 -17.42
C GLY A 12 28.88 -38.61 -16.51
N LEU A 13 29.15 -38.28 -15.25
CA LEU A 13 29.66 -39.20 -14.24
C LEU A 13 28.65 -40.32 -13.91
N ALA A 14 27.38 -40.00 -13.76
CA ALA A 14 26.31 -40.97 -13.52
C ALA A 14 26.22 -41.99 -14.67
N ALA A 15 26.39 -41.57 -15.93
CA ALA A 15 26.40 -42.44 -17.09
C ALA A 15 27.60 -43.43 -17.07
N VAL A 16 28.75 -43.04 -16.50
CA VAL A 16 29.92 -43.92 -16.34
C VAL A 16 29.66 -45.02 -15.32
N VAL A 17 28.98 -44.69 -14.23
CA VAL A 17 28.63 -45.62 -13.14
C VAL A 17 27.59 -46.66 -13.59
N VAL A 18 26.61 -46.22 -14.38
CA VAL A 18 25.49 -47.07 -14.84
C VAL A 18 25.90 -48.01 -16.01
N PHE A 19 26.92 -47.63 -16.80
CA PHE A 19 27.34 -48.39 -17.97
C PHE A 19 28.87 -48.73 -17.99
N PRO A 20 29.36 -49.63 -17.13
CA PRO A 20 30.79 -49.83 -16.90
C PRO A 20 31.56 -50.50 -18.07
N ARG A 21 30.88 -50.94 -19.13
CA ARG A 21 31.53 -51.65 -20.28
C ARG A 21 31.63 -50.83 -21.57
N ARG A 22 31.49 -49.51 -21.52
CA ARG A 22 31.57 -48.66 -22.72
C ARG A 22 33.00 -48.18 -23.00
N THR A 23 33.33 -48.09 -24.30
CA THR A 23 34.62 -47.52 -24.72
C THR A 23 34.71 -46.04 -24.43
N ARG A 24 35.93 -45.51 -24.22
CA ARG A 24 36.19 -44.10 -23.92
C ARG A 24 35.54 -43.14 -24.92
N ARG A 25 35.47 -43.55 -26.22
CA ARG A 25 34.80 -42.77 -27.28
C ARG A 25 33.29 -42.72 -27.13
N GLN A 26 32.64 -43.77 -26.66
CA GLN A 26 31.19 -43.81 -26.41
C GLN A 26 30.82 -42.93 -25.21
N LEU A 27 31.62 -42.93 -24.15
CA LEU A 27 31.43 -42.09 -22.97
C LEU A 27 31.57 -40.60 -23.32
N LEU A 28 32.56 -40.23 -24.15
CA LEU A 28 32.69 -38.84 -24.66
C LEU A 28 31.50 -38.43 -25.51
N ARG A 29 30.96 -39.28 -26.37
CA ARG A 29 29.77 -38.99 -27.17
C ARG A 29 28.53 -38.82 -26.31
N CYS A 30 28.33 -39.64 -25.30
CA CYS A 30 27.24 -39.53 -24.36
C CYS A 30 27.35 -38.24 -23.52
N GLY A 31 28.55 -37.90 -23.05
CA GLY A 31 28.80 -36.66 -22.31
C GLY A 31 28.57 -35.41 -23.16
N LEU A 32 29.07 -35.42 -24.39
CA LEU A 32 28.85 -34.30 -25.33
C LEU A 32 27.37 -34.16 -25.72
N GLY A 33 26.69 -35.29 -26.00
CA GLY A 33 25.24 -35.27 -26.29
C GLY A 33 24.40 -34.78 -25.13
N GLY A 34 24.74 -35.17 -23.88
CA GLY A 34 24.07 -34.66 -22.69
C GLY A 34 24.30 -33.17 -22.47
N LEU A 35 25.53 -32.70 -22.69
CA LEU A 35 25.83 -31.25 -22.60
C LEU A 35 25.09 -30.45 -23.66
N THR A 36 25.07 -30.93 -24.92
CA THR A 36 24.35 -30.29 -26.01
C THR A 36 22.85 -30.23 -25.72
N ALA A 37 22.25 -31.33 -25.25
CA ALA A 37 20.82 -31.36 -24.88
C ALA A 37 20.52 -30.40 -23.75
N THR A 38 21.38 -30.31 -22.73
CA THR A 38 21.23 -29.36 -21.62
C THR A 38 21.31 -27.92 -22.10
N VAL A 39 22.27 -27.60 -22.97
CA VAL A 39 22.40 -26.25 -23.54
C VAL A 39 21.20 -25.88 -24.41
N LEU A 40 20.72 -26.83 -25.23
CA LEU A 40 19.56 -26.58 -26.09
C LEU A 40 18.24 -26.43 -25.31
N LEU A 41 18.06 -27.13 -24.20
CA LEU A 41 16.87 -27.05 -23.37
C LEU A 41 16.88 -25.85 -22.41
N LEU A 42 18.01 -25.61 -21.76
CA LEU A 42 18.12 -24.55 -20.74
C LEU A 42 18.63 -23.22 -21.30
N GLY A 43 19.36 -23.26 -22.44
CA GLY A 43 19.92 -22.05 -23.05
C GLY A 43 18.87 -21.00 -23.40
N PRO A 44 17.81 -21.36 -24.14
CA PRO A 44 16.72 -20.43 -24.43
C PRO A 44 16.03 -19.91 -23.19
N ALA A 45 15.74 -20.79 -22.21
CA ALA A 45 15.11 -20.40 -20.96
C ALA A 45 15.96 -19.42 -20.15
N LEU A 46 17.29 -19.61 -20.16
CA LEU A 46 18.22 -18.69 -19.50
C LEU A 46 18.45 -17.39 -20.27
N ALA A 47 18.42 -17.45 -21.60
CA ALA A 47 18.57 -16.28 -22.45
C ALA A 47 17.35 -15.35 -22.41
N THR A 48 16.16 -15.92 -22.18
CA THR A 48 14.89 -15.18 -22.06
C THR A 48 14.54 -14.89 -20.59
N TYR A 49 15.33 -15.39 -19.64
CA TYR A 49 15.07 -15.19 -18.23
C TYR A 49 15.37 -13.74 -17.81
N ASP A 50 14.33 -13.00 -17.56
CA ASP A 50 14.43 -11.64 -17.06
C ASP A 50 14.26 -11.62 -15.53
N VAL A 51 15.39 -11.38 -14.84
CA VAL A 51 15.39 -11.27 -13.37
C VAL A 51 14.57 -10.07 -12.91
N THR A 52 14.42 -9.05 -13.76
CA THR A 52 13.69 -7.83 -13.42
C THR A 52 12.18 -8.05 -13.47
N ALA A 53 11.70 -9.00 -14.28
CA ALA A 53 10.30 -9.38 -14.35
C ALA A 53 9.73 -9.87 -13.00
N PHE A 54 10.60 -10.39 -12.12
CA PHE A 54 10.20 -10.76 -10.75
C PHE A 54 10.26 -9.60 -9.76
N ARG A 55 10.91 -8.51 -10.14
CA ARG A 55 10.96 -7.30 -9.30
C ARG A 55 9.75 -6.40 -9.53
N GLU A 56 9.23 -6.41 -10.77
CA GLU A 56 8.08 -5.61 -11.19
C GLU A 56 7.13 -6.50 -12.01
N PRO A 57 6.43 -7.47 -11.38
CA PRO A 57 5.51 -8.33 -12.10
C PRO A 57 4.33 -7.51 -12.61
N ARG A 58 4.03 -7.63 -13.90
CA ARG A 58 2.78 -7.13 -14.47
C ARG A 58 1.68 -8.16 -14.22
N TYR A 59 0.60 -7.73 -13.62
CA TYR A 59 -0.55 -8.56 -13.35
C TYR A 59 -1.69 -8.17 -14.30
N GLU A 60 -2.35 -9.13 -14.91
CA GLU A 60 -3.46 -8.91 -15.84
C GLU A 60 -4.73 -9.62 -15.36
N GLY A 61 -5.89 -9.06 -15.70
CA GLY A 61 -7.20 -9.61 -15.36
C GLY A 61 -7.45 -9.69 -13.86
N ALA A 62 -7.94 -10.84 -13.38
CA ALA A 62 -8.25 -11.02 -11.95
C ALA A 62 -7.04 -10.90 -11.02
N LEU A 63 -5.83 -11.02 -11.57
CA LEU A 63 -4.57 -10.88 -10.81
C LEU A 63 -4.07 -9.43 -10.75
N GLU A 64 -4.71 -8.49 -11.39
CA GLU A 64 -4.38 -7.07 -11.33
C GLU A 64 -4.37 -6.54 -9.88
N TYR A 65 -5.18 -7.14 -9.03
CA TYR A 65 -5.25 -6.85 -7.59
C TYR A 65 -4.23 -7.63 -6.75
N ALA A 66 -3.47 -8.54 -7.35
CA ALA A 66 -2.49 -9.36 -6.63
C ALA A 66 -1.39 -8.54 -5.94
N PRO A 67 -0.87 -7.43 -6.51
CA PRO A 67 0.10 -6.57 -5.80
C PRO A 67 -0.44 -6.01 -4.49
N ALA A 68 -1.74 -5.66 -4.46
CA ALA A 68 -2.39 -5.17 -3.25
C ALA A 68 -2.60 -6.26 -2.20
N LEU A 69 -2.74 -7.53 -2.64
CA LEU A 69 -3.03 -8.67 -1.77
C LEU A 69 -1.77 -9.44 -1.36
N ILE A 70 -0.83 -9.58 -2.27
CA ILE A 70 0.33 -10.47 -2.07
C ILE A 70 1.58 -9.68 -1.74
N GLY A 71 1.76 -8.47 -2.29
CA GLY A 71 2.95 -7.65 -2.11
C GLY A 71 4.27 -8.45 -2.14
N ASP A 72 5.36 -7.87 -2.49
CA ASP A 72 6.65 -8.53 -2.24
C ASP A 72 6.75 -8.87 -0.74
N VAL A 73 7.10 -10.11 -0.39
CA VAL A 73 7.21 -10.59 1.01
C VAL A 73 8.09 -9.67 1.85
N ARG A 74 9.14 -9.09 1.26
CA ARG A 74 9.99 -8.10 1.93
C ARG A 74 9.23 -6.80 2.21
N THR A 75 8.51 -6.30 1.22
CA THR A 75 7.66 -5.11 1.36
C THR A 75 6.53 -5.38 2.35
N GLY A 76 5.98 -6.60 2.36
CA GLY A 76 5.00 -7.03 3.36
C GLY A 76 5.54 -7.04 4.79
N LEU A 77 6.75 -7.56 4.98
CA LEU A 77 7.41 -7.56 6.29
C LEU A 77 7.78 -6.13 6.75
N ASP A 78 8.24 -5.28 5.84
CA ASP A 78 8.54 -3.90 6.16
C ASP A 78 7.25 -3.10 6.45
N ARG A 79 6.16 -3.37 5.74
CA ARG A 79 4.83 -2.83 6.04
C ARG A 79 4.32 -3.29 7.41
N LEU A 80 4.49 -4.56 7.77
CA LEU A 80 4.14 -5.05 9.10
C LEU A 80 4.95 -4.37 10.21
N ARG A 81 6.24 -4.10 9.97
CA ARG A 81 7.08 -3.34 10.90
C ARG A 81 6.61 -1.89 11.02
N THR A 82 6.31 -1.26 9.89
CA THR A 82 5.76 0.10 9.85
C THR A 82 4.40 0.16 10.52
N LEU A 83 3.49 -0.77 10.20
CA LEU A 83 2.18 -0.87 10.84
C LEU A 83 2.31 -1.04 12.36
N ARG A 84 3.23 -1.90 12.82
CA ARG A 84 3.51 -2.07 14.26
C ARG A 84 4.03 -0.78 14.90
N ALA A 85 4.94 -0.07 14.22
CA ALA A 85 5.46 1.20 14.69
C ALA A 85 4.36 2.27 14.77
N GLU A 86 3.48 2.31 13.76
CA GLU A 86 2.31 3.19 13.74
C GLU A 86 1.32 2.85 14.86
N MET A 87 0.99 1.59 15.07
CA MET A 87 0.10 1.18 16.18
C MET A 87 0.67 1.56 17.54
N VAL A 88 1.99 1.43 17.74
CA VAL A 88 2.66 1.88 18.95
C VAL A 88 2.62 3.41 19.09
N ARG A 89 2.72 4.14 17.96
CA ARG A 89 2.59 5.60 17.93
C ARG A 89 1.17 6.04 18.27
N ILE A 90 0.17 5.39 17.66
CA ILE A 90 -1.25 5.62 17.96
C ILE A 90 -1.52 5.35 19.45
N GLY A 91 -1.07 4.23 20.00
CA GLY A 91 -1.22 3.91 21.41
C GLY A 91 -0.63 4.99 22.32
N ARG A 92 0.60 5.44 22.02
CA ARG A 92 1.24 6.53 22.79
C ARG A 92 0.52 7.87 22.66
N ASN A 93 -0.02 8.17 21.49
CA ASN A 93 -0.78 9.40 21.27
C ASN A 93 -2.12 9.34 22.01
N LEU A 94 -2.76 8.18 22.01
CA LEU A 94 -3.98 7.93 22.77
C LEU A 94 -3.72 8.06 24.27
N ASP A 95 -2.63 7.48 24.80
CA ASP A 95 -2.23 7.65 26.21
C ASP A 95 -2.00 9.12 26.55
N ARG A 96 -1.38 9.89 25.67
CA ARG A 96 -1.21 11.34 25.86
C ARG A 96 -2.53 12.10 25.83
N ALA A 97 -3.44 11.73 24.92
CA ALA A 97 -4.77 12.32 24.87
C ALA A 97 -5.55 12.03 26.14
N TYR A 98 -5.53 10.78 26.62
CA TYR A 98 -6.14 10.43 27.90
C TYR A 98 -5.48 11.14 29.08
N ALA A 99 -4.15 11.28 29.09
CA ALA A 99 -3.44 12.02 30.11
C ALA A 99 -3.81 13.53 30.10
N ALA A 100 -3.97 14.10 28.91
CA ALA A 100 -4.43 15.48 28.76
C ALA A 100 -5.88 15.67 29.22
N LEU A 101 -6.73 14.67 29.08
CA LEU A 101 -8.10 14.66 29.60
C LEU A 101 -8.17 14.45 31.10
N ALA A 102 -7.25 13.65 31.67
CA ALA A 102 -7.16 13.42 33.11
C ALA A 102 -6.58 14.64 33.86
N THR A 103 -5.90 15.53 33.13
CA THR A 103 -5.53 16.84 33.72
C THR A 103 -6.81 17.68 33.69
N PRO A 104 -7.32 18.15 34.85
CA PRO A 104 -8.44 19.06 34.85
C PRO A 104 -8.04 20.24 33.98
N VAL A 105 -8.61 20.34 32.78
CA VAL A 105 -8.62 21.59 32.03
C VAL A 105 -9.35 22.54 32.96
N GLY A 106 -8.61 23.44 33.57
CA GLY A 106 -9.19 24.45 34.44
C GLY A 106 -10.39 25.01 33.71
N GLU A 107 -11.49 25.22 34.43
CA GLU A 107 -12.75 25.69 33.89
C GLU A 107 -12.48 26.56 32.68
N ILE A 108 -12.78 25.99 31.46
CA ILE A 108 -12.71 26.80 30.25
C ILE A 108 -13.85 27.77 30.44
N ASP A 109 -13.47 28.99 30.85
CA ASP A 109 -14.38 30.11 30.92
C ASP A 109 -15.32 30.04 29.73
N GLY A 110 -16.64 30.19 29.95
CA GLY A 110 -17.73 29.99 29.00
C GLY A 110 -17.64 30.76 27.67
N ASN A 111 -16.47 31.01 27.18
CA ASN A 111 -16.13 31.61 25.89
C ASN A 111 -15.82 30.48 24.89
N GLY A 112 -16.89 29.95 24.35
CA GLY A 112 -17.04 29.11 23.16
C GLY A 112 -15.79 28.49 22.52
N THR A 113 -15.10 27.54 23.20
CA THR A 113 -14.03 26.76 22.55
C THR A 113 -14.67 25.81 21.54
N VAL A 114 -14.34 25.96 20.26
CA VAL A 114 -14.71 25.01 19.21
C VAL A 114 -13.61 23.97 19.08
N ARG A 115 -13.98 22.69 19.20
CA ARG A 115 -13.06 21.56 18.97
C ARG A 115 -13.19 21.07 17.55
N VAL A 116 -12.06 20.77 16.94
CA VAL A 116 -11.98 20.21 15.58
C VAL A 116 -11.05 19.02 15.63
N LEU A 117 -11.46 17.89 15.05
CA LEU A 117 -10.60 16.73 14.87
C LEU A 117 -9.84 16.89 13.55
N HIS A 118 -8.51 16.89 13.60
CA HIS A 118 -7.67 16.87 12.42
C HIS A 118 -7.10 15.47 12.22
N ILE A 119 -7.32 14.92 11.04
CA ILE A 119 -6.81 13.62 10.60
C ILE A 119 -6.10 13.76 9.26
N SER A 120 -5.25 12.79 8.93
CA SER A 120 -4.48 12.72 7.70
C SER A 120 -3.94 11.30 7.51
N ASP A 121 -3.56 10.94 6.28
CA ASP A 121 -2.79 9.72 5.99
C ASP A 121 -3.46 8.42 6.48
N ILE A 122 -4.75 8.30 6.30
CA ILE A 122 -5.49 7.09 6.70
C ILE A 122 -5.09 5.88 5.85
N HIS A 123 -4.75 6.08 4.57
CA HIS A 123 -4.24 5.03 3.69
C HIS A 123 -5.04 3.72 3.75
N LEU A 124 -6.35 3.83 3.49
CA LEU A 124 -7.28 2.69 3.48
C LEU A 124 -7.39 1.93 4.81
N ASN A 125 -6.91 2.50 5.92
CA ASN A 125 -6.91 1.82 7.21
C ASN A 125 -8.27 1.98 7.92
N PRO A 126 -9.10 0.93 8.00
CA PRO A 126 -10.41 1.03 8.64
C PRO A 126 -10.31 1.33 10.14
N ALA A 127 -9.25 0.89 10.82
CA ALA A 127 -9.04 1.21 12.24
C ALA A 127 -8.74 2.71 12.45
N GLY A 128 -8.22 3.41 11.43
CA GLY A 128 -8.06 4.85 11.45
C GLY A 128 -9.40 5.57 11.50
N PHE A 129 -10.36 5.14 10.70
CA PHE A 129 -11.73 5.66 10.73
C PHE A 129 -12.44 5.35 12.05
N ASP A 130 -12.32 4.11 12.56
CA ASP A 130 -12.92 3.72 13.83
C ASP A 130 -12.38 4.56 15.00
N LEU A 131 -11.09 4.87 14.98
CA LEU A 131 -10.46 5.73 15.97
C LEU A 131 -10.94 7.18 15.83
N ALA A 132 -10.97 7.70 14.59
CA ALA A 132 -11.39 9.07 14.32
C ALA A 132 -12.85 9.31 14.75
N GLU A 133 -13.77 8.37 14.43
CA GLU A 133 -15.16 8.41 14.87
C GLU A 133 -15.28 8.49 16.38
N ARG A 134 -14.62 7.57 17.11
CA ARG A 134 -14.63 7.58 18.58
C ARG A 134 -14.08 8.85 19.19
N LEU A 135 -13.02 9.42 18.60
CA LEU A 135 -12.46 10.68 19.05
C LEU A 135 -13.42 11.84 18.75
N ALA A 136 -14.06 11.86 17.60
CA ALA A 136 -15.05 12.88 17.26
C ALA A 136 -16.19 12.89 18.28
N ASP A 137 -16.73 11.73 18.61
CA ASP A 137 -17.81 11.57 19.59
C ASP A 137 -17.36 11.91 21.00
N GLN A 138 -16.21 11.39 21.43
CA GLN A 138 -15.70 11.57 22.78
C GLN A 138 -15.42 13.04 23.11
N PHE A 139 -14.93 13.80 22.13
CA PHE A 139 -14.55 15.19 22.31
C PHE A 139 -15.62 16.20 21.88
N ASP A 140 -16.76 15.71 21.41
CA ASP A 140 -17.86 16.53 20.92
C ASP A 140 -17.32 17.61 19.95
N VAL A 141 -16.70 17.13 18.84
CA VAL A 141 -16.05 18.02 17.89
C VAL A 141 -17.10 18.66 16.96
N ALA A 142 -16.85 19.89 16.55
CA ALA A 142 -17.74 20.61 15.65
C ALA A 142 -17.50 20.23 14.17
N ALA A 143 -16.34 19.67 13.86
CA ALA A 143 -15.99 19.20 12.51
C ALA A 143 -14.82 18.22 12.56
N VAL A 144 -14.73 17.38 11.53
CA VAL A 144 -13.52 16.63 11.17
C VAL A 144 -12.86 17.34 9.99
N VAL A 145 -11.56 17.54 10.06
CA VAL A 145 -10.71 18.05 8.97
C VAL A 145 -9.75 16.94 8.56
N ASP A 146 -9.88 16.49 7.34
CA ASP A 146 -9.01 15.51 6.72
C ASP A 146 -8.14 16.17 5.65
N THR A 147 -6.84 16.12 5.82
CA THR A 147 -5.88 16.74 4.90
C THR A 147 -5.34 15.76 3.86
N GLY A 148 -6.07 14.68 3.61
CA GLY A 148 -5.87 13.81 2.48
C GLY A 148 -5.04 12.57 2.78
N ASP A 149 -4.63 11.91 1.71
CA ASP A 149 -4.00 10.59 1.69
C ASP A 149 -4.90 9.51 2.32
N MET A 150 -6.21 9.61 1.98
CA MET A 150 -7.19 8.58 2.29
C MET A 150 -6.95 7.32 1.45
N GLY A 151 -6.57 7.49 0.18
CA GLY A 151 -6.12 6.45 -0.73
C GLY A 151 -4.66 6.05 -0.54
N THR A 152 -4.17 5.12 -1.36
CA THR A 152 -2.77 4.67 -1.29
C THR A 152 -2.15 4.45 -2.67
N TRP A 153 -2.84 3.74 -3.57
CA TRP A 153 -2.30 3.30 -4.87
C TRP A 153 -3.10 3.79 -6.07
N GLY A 154 -4.28 4.39 -5.88
CA GLY A 154 -5.20 4.77 -6.95
C GLY A 154 -5.87 3.56 -7.60
N LEU A 155 -6.17 2.50 -6.84
CA LEU A 155 -6.86 1.33 -7.37
C LEU A 155 -8.38 1.59 -7.47
N PRO A 156 -9.09 1.00 -8.46
CA PRO A 156 -10.52 1.29 -8.71
C PRO A 156 -11.47 1.04 -7.53
N ARG A 157 -11.04 0.28 -6.51
CA ARG A 157 -11.84 0.00 -5.32
C ARG A 157 -11.53 0.88 -4.11
N GLU A 158 -10.45 1.64 -4.16
CA GLU A 158 -10.05 2.51 -3.04
C GLU A 158 -11.08 3.58 -2.71
N PRO A 159 -11.78 4.20 -3.69
CA PRO A 159 -12.82 5.18 -3.40
C PRO A 159 -13.97 4.68 -2.51
N GLN A 160 -14.17 3.36 -2.42
CA GLN A 160 -15.19 2.79 -1.54
C GLN A 160 -14.94 3.08 -0.05
N VAL A 161 -13.70 3.37 0.33
CA VAL A 161 -13.35 3.72 1.71
C VAL A 161 -14.02 5.02 2.16
N ALA A 162 -14.30 5.94 1.23
CA ALA A 162 -14.97 7.20 1.51
C ALA A 162 -16.39 7.03 2.09
N ALA A 163 -17.01 5.85 1.94
CA ALA A 163 -18.29 5.54 2.58
C ALA A 163 -18.24 5.62 4.12
N ASN A 164 -17.03 5.47 4.72
CA ASN A 164 -16.86 5.62 6.16
C ASN A 164 -17.09 7.07 6.64
N ILE A 165 -17.01 8.06 5.74
CA ILE A 165 -17.29 9.47 6.06
C ILE A 165 -18.73 9.66 6.56
N GLY A 166 -19.68 8.90 5.99
CA GLY A 166 -21.09 8.95 6.42
C GLY A 166 -21.35 8.50 7.86
N ARG A 167 -20.34 7.94 8.56
CA ARG A 167 -20.44 7.55 9.98
C ARG A 167 -20.29 8.75 10.93
N PHE A 168 -19.66 9.84 10.47
CA PHE A 168 -19.49 11.04 11.29
C PHE A 168 -20.79 11.85 11.29
N GLU A 169 -21.26 12.21 12.48
CA GLU A 169 -22.47 13.04 12.63
C GLU A 169 -22.20 14.55 12.43
N VAL A 170 -20.94 14.91 12.23
CA VAL A 170 -20.48 16.29 12.05
C VAL A 170 -19.97 16.53 10.64
N PRO A 171 -19.87 17.81 10.19
CA PRO A 171 -19.26 18.15 8.91
C PRO A 171 -17.85 17.56 8.76
N TYR A 172 -17.59 16.92 7.62
CA TYR A 172 -16.31 16.37 7.23
C TYR A 172 -15.69 17.22 6.13
N LEU A 173 -14.61 17.92 6.46
CA LEU A 173 -13.91 18.82 5.55
C LEU A 173 -12.71 18.08 4.99
N PHE A 174 -12.65 17.89 3.69
CA PHE A 174 -11.63 17.11 3.01
C PHE A 174 -10.79 17.98 2.08
N VAL A 175 -9.49 17.83 2.16
CA VAL A 175 -8.51 18.38 1.21
C VAL A 175 -7.76 17.21 0.59
N LYS A 176 -7.75 17.15 -0.75
CA LYS A 176 -7.08 16.09 -1.51
C LYS A 176 -5.57 16.06 -1.22
N GLY A 177 -5.03 14.91 -0.84
CA GLY A 177 -3.61 14.63 -0.77
C GLY A 177 -3.07 14.06 -2.09
N ASN A 178 -1.76 13.76 -2.12
CA ASN A 178 -1.13 13.24 -3.33
C ASN A 178 -1.41 11.76 -3.62
N HIS A 179 -1.99 11.00 -2.69
CA HIS A 179 -2.44 9.63 -2.90
C HIS A 179 -3.93 9.50 -3.25
N ASP A 180 -4.64 10.62 -3.34
CA ASP A 180 -6.05 10.64 -3.67
C ASP A 180 -6.23 11.01 -5.15
N ASP A 181 -6.86 10.14 -5.91
CA ASP A 181 -7.21 10.40 -7.31
C ASP A 181 -8.56 11.13 -7.45
N ALA A 182 -8.94 11.45 -8.68
CA ALA A 182 -10.20 12.12 -8.96
C ALA A 182 -11.44 11.29 -8.56
N ASP A 183 -11.34 9.98 -8.58
CA ASP A 183 -12.45 9.10 -8.20
C ASP A 183 -12.60 9.04 -6.68
N MET A 184 -11.49 9.13 -5.93
CA MET A 184 -11.53 9.32 -4.47
C MET A 184 -12.23 10.62 -4.11
N VAL A 185 -11.84 11.74 -4.74
CA VAL A 185 -12.47 13.05 -4.50
C VAL A 185 -13.97 13.01 -4.77
N LYS A 186 -14.40 12.36 -5.88
CA LYS A 186 -15.83 12.18 -6.19
C LYS A 186 -16.56 11.35 -5.12
N ALA A 187 -15.92 10.26 -4.65
CA ALA A 187 -16.51 9.40 -3.63
C ALA A 187 -16.66 10.12 -2.29
N VAL A 188 -15.68 10.96 -1.93
CA VAL A 188 -15.77 11.84 -0.75
C VAL A 188 -16.93 12.80 -0.92
N ALA A 189 -17.02 13.51 -2.05
CA ALA A 189 -18.06 14.50 -2.33
C ALA A 189 -19.48 13.91 -2.38
N ALA A 190 -19.60 12.58 -2.55
CA ALA A 190 -20.89 11.89 -2.55
C ALA A 190 -21.51 11.71 -1.15
N ASN A 191 -20.77 11.99 -0.07
CA ASN A 191 -21.28 11.93 1.29
C ASN A 191 -21.94 13.26 1.66
N ASP A 192 -23.16 13.22 2.22
CA ASP A 192 -23.96 14.40 2.52
C ASP A 192 -23.30 15.36 3.53
N ASN A 193 -22.53 14.80 4.46
CA ASN A 193 -21.79 15.56 5.48
C ASN A 193 -20.40 16.02 5.03
N ALA A 194 -19.95 15.61 3.83
CA ALA A 194 -18.62 15.96 3.32
C ALA A 194 -18.61 17.29 2.56
N ARG A 195 -17.50 18.02 2.69
CA ARG A 195 -17.19 19.22 1.90
C ARG A 195 -15.74 19.11 1.41
N VAL A 196 -15.58 18.97 0.11
CA VAL A 196 -14.26 19.01 -0.52
C VAL A 196 -13.82 20.46 -0.66
N LEU A 197 -12.63 20.75 -0.14
CA LEU A 197 -11.99 22.05 -0.22
C LEU A 197 -10.87 21.99 -1.25
N ASP A 198 -11.10 22.62 -2.40
CA ASP A 198 -10.10 22.77 -3.46
C ASP A 198 -10.07 24.23 -3.90
N SER A 199 -9.07 24.96 -3.42
CA SER A 199 -8.96 26.42 -3.64
C SER A 199 -10.21 27.18 -3.23
N GLY A 200 -10.89 26.69 -2.21
CA GLY A 200 -12.14 27.23 -1.70
C GLY A 200 -12.25 27.15 -0.19
N GLY A 201 -13.24 27.83 0.36
CA GLY A 201 -13.47 27.89 1.80
C GLY A 201 -14.90 27.54 2.19
N THR A 202 -15.05 27.17 3.46
CA THR A 202 -16.34 26.93 4.12
C THR A 202 -16.28 27.45 5.54
N GLU A 203 -17.44 27.65 6.14
CA GLU A 203 -17.56 28.04 7.55
C GLU A 203 -18.30 26.95 8.32
N VAL A 204 -17.73 26.55 9.45
CA VAL A 204 -18.33 25.60 10.39
C VAL A 204 -18.10 26.12 11.79
N ALA A 205 -19.16 26.18 12.61
CA ALA A 205 -19.13 26.65 13.99
C ALA A 205 -18.42 28.01 14.19
N GLY A 206 -18.59 28.95 13.21
CA GLY A 206 -17.98 30.27 13.26
C GLY A 206 -16.49 30.30 12.86
N ILE A 207 -15.89 29.17 12.50
CA ILE A 207 -14.51 29.08 12.00
C ILE A 207 -14.54 28.96 10.48
N ARG A 208 -13.75 29.79 9.80
CA ARG A 208 -13.56 29.71 8.36
C ARG A 208 -12.37 28.80 8.03
N PHE A 209 -12.63 27.76 7.24
CA PHE A 209 -11.64 26.83 6.72
C PHE A 209 -11.39 27.14 5.24
N TYR A 210 -10.14 27.11 4.85
CA TYR A 210 -9.74 27.26 3.45
C TYR A 210 -8.80 26.11 3.12
N GLY A 211 -9.07 25.39 2.02
CA GLY A 211 -8.27 24.25 1.59
C GLY A 211 -7.68 24.47 0.20
N VAL A 212 -6.49 23.97 -0.01
CA VAL A 212 -5.79 23.88 -1.30
C VAL A 212 -5.38 22.43 -1.49
N ALA A 213 -5.93 21.79 -2.52
CA ALA A 213 -5.60 20.40 -2.85
C ALA A 213 -4.15 20.27 -3.30
N ASP A 214 -3.51 19.12 -3.00
CA ASP A 214 -2.24 18.79 -3.60
C ASP A 214 -2.43 18.60 -5.12
N PRO A 215 -1.70 19.36 -5.97
CA PRO A 215 -1.83 19.24 -7.42
C PRO A 215 -1.25 17.94 -7.97
N THR A 216 -0.46 17.21 -7.17
CA THR A 216 0.18 15.97 -7.61
C THR A 216 -0.71 14.76 -7.37
N PHE A 217 -0.44 13.69 -8.11
CA PHE A 217 -0.94 12.36 -7.84
C PHE A 217 0.22 11.39 -7.86
N THR A 218 0.37 10.62 -6.80
CA THR A 218 1.44 9.63 -6.65
C THR A 218 0.83 8.23 -6.62
N PRO A 219 0.59 7.61 -7.78
CA PRO A 219 0.08 6.25 -7.83
C PRO A 219 1.10 5.28 -7.24
N GLY A 220 0.63 4.16 -6.70
CA GLY A 220 1.50 3.08 -6.27
C GLY A 220 2.37 2.58 -7.44
N LYS A 221 3.57 2.14 -7.15
CA LYS A 221 4.45 1.50 -8.15
C LYS A 221 3.73 0.27 -8.73
N GLY A 222 3.17 0.39 -9.92
CA GLY A 222 2.38 -0.64 -10.60
C GLY A 222 1.08 -0.14 -11.23
N SER A 223 0.56 1.02 -10.84
CA SER A 223 -0.56 1.69 -11.50
C SER A 223 -0.03 2.69 -12.53
N GLN A 224 0.56 2.22 -13.61
CA GLN A 224 0.75 3.06 -14.79
C GLN A 224 -0.62 3.14 -15.48
N VAL A 225 -1.38 4.17 -15.19
CA VAL A 225 -2.53 4.54 -16.03
C VAL A 225 -1.93 5.07 -17.32
N GLU A 226 -2.09 4.36 -18.42
CA GLU A 226 -1.86 4.90 -19.75
C GLU A 226 -2.84 6.06 -19.94
N GLU A 227 -2.31 7.23 -20.26
CA GLU A 227 -3.07 8.40 -20.72
C GLU A 227 -3.80 8.11 -22.03
#